data_df40751968c85fbe736803bc0aa61fe2
#
_entry.id   df40751968c85fbe736803bc0aa61fe2
#
_cell.length_a   1.000
_cell.length_b   1.000
_cell.length_c   1.000
_cell.angle_alpha   90.00
_cell.angle_beta   90.00
_cell.angle_gamma   90.00
#
_symmetry.space_group_name_H-M   'P 1'
#
loop_
_entity.id
_entity.type
_entity.pdbx_description
1 polymer ?
#
loop_
_entity_poly.entity_id
_entity_poly.type
_entity_poly.pdbx_seq_one_letter_code
_entity_poly.pdbx_strand_id
1 'polypeptide(L)'
;DGVAPEGYHAMSIYPEYFKIDGAWLLAEDSRMDCVPVCEDGRIFVREFRHIRAGDAIVCGRTESGEQGIYVHTTGFDPAPDGEGELADAGRHADNFAFRLGRSRETAFSREYDELYELLKHEREHGYVVWVMGPAFSFNGFSRTAFSKIIEAGYVDAVFAGNALATHDLEGSYFHTALGQDIETQENRPLGHYNHLDTINRVRLYGSIGRFIEEEQVSGGIMHALEKKGVPYVLAGSIRDDGPLPCVLGNAYDAQDAMRSHLRKATTVVCMATMLHTIATGNMTPSYRVLADGTVRQVYFYCVDI
;
A
#
# COMPACT_ATOMS: atom_id res chain seq x y z
N ASP A 1 -3.65 -20.11 -9.19
CA ASP A 1 -2.29 -19.60 -9.19
C ASP A 1 -2.22 -18.28 -8.40
N GLY A 2 -1.10 -18.02 -7.73
CA GLY A 2 -0.87 -16.80 -6.98
C GLY A 2 -1.59 -16.68 -5.65
N VAL A 3 -2.13 -17.76 -5.11
CA VAL A 3 -2.80 -17.83 -3.80
C VAL A 3 -2.11 -18.88 -2.94
N ALA A 4 -1.68 -18.51 -1.74
CA ALA A 4 -1.14 -19.45 -0.77
C ALA A 4 -2.26 -20.13 0.02
N PRO A 5 -2.05 -21.37 0.52
CA PRO A 5 -3.01 -22.06 1.36
C PRO A 5 -3.19 -21.36 2.70
N GLU A 6 -4.30 -21.61 3.37
CA GLU A 6 -4.50 -21.13 4.74
C GLU A 6 -3.38 -21.61 5.66
N GLY A 7 -2.89 -20.72 6.53
CA GLY A 7 -1.81 -21.02 7.48
C GLY A 7 -0.41 -21.09 6.85
N TYR A 8 -0.22 -20.64 5.62
CA TYR A 8 1.10 -20.56 5.02
C TYR A 8 2.12 -19.84 5.92
N HIS A 9 3.39 -20.20 5.81
CA HIS A 9 4.48 -19.47 6.45
C HIS A 9 4.97 -18.34 5.54
N ALA A 10 5.14 -17.14 6.10
CA ALA A 10 5.75 -16.00 5.40
C ALA A 10 7.20 -15.83 5.84
N MET A 11 8.10 -15.77 4.87
CA MET A 11 9.53 -15.59 5.12
C MET A 11 9.84 -14.24 5.75
N SER A 12 10.79 -14.24 6.68
CA SER A 12 11.38 -13.04 7.28
C SER A 12 12.74 -12.70 6.67
N ILE A 13 13.46 -11.76 7.28
CA ILE A 13 14.83 -11.43 6.88
C ILE A 13 15.88 -12.37 7.50
N TYR A 14 15.49 -13.19 8.47
CA TYR A 14 16.40 -14.04 9.23
C TYR A 14 16.65 -15.37 8.53
N PRO A 15 17.71 -16.12 8.89
CA PRO A 15 17.86 -17.50 8.47
C PRO A 15 16.71 -18.35 9.01
N GLU A 16 16.04 -19.10 8.13
CA GLU A 16 14.89 -19.92 8.48
C GLU A 16 15.13 -21.38 8.08
N TYR A 17 14.82 -22.25 9.02
CA TYR A 17 14.98 -23.68 8.87
C TYR A 17 13.64 -24.38 8.95
N PHE A 18 13.46 -25.33 8.06
CA PHE A 18 12.23 -26.13 7.95
C PHE A 18 12.55 -27.62 8.12
N LYS A 19 11.75 -28.30 8.92
CA LYS A 19 11.93 -29.73 9.16
C LYS A 19 11.11 -30.55 8.18
N ILE A 20 11.76 -31.12 7.19
CA ILE A 20 11.16 -31.96 6.15
C ILE A 20 11.74 -33.36 6.27
N ASP A 21 10.88 -34.37 6.32
CA ASP A 21 11.27 -35.79 6.45
C ASP A 21 12.32 -36.08 7.56
N GLY A 22 12.20 -35.31 8.66
CA GLY A 22 13.08 -35.44 9.82
C GLY A 22 14.41 -34.67 9.75
N ALA A 23 14.75 -34.07 8.62
CA ALA A 23 15.93 -33.22 8.44
C ALA A 23 15.57 -31.73 8.50
N TRP A 24 16.46 -30.94 9.07
CA TRP A 24 16.34 -29.47 9.03
C TRP A 24 17.01 -28.92 7.77
N LEU A 25 16.25 -28.20 6.96
CA LEU A 25 16.69 -27.58 5.72
C LEU A 25 16.65 -26.07 5.86
N LEU A 26 17.74 -25.40 5.50
CA LEU A 26 17.79 -23.93 5.41
C LEU A 26 17.12 -23.48 4.11
N ALA A 27 16.31 -22.45 4.17
CA ALA A 27 15.73 -21.83 2.98
C ALA A 27 16.81 -21.20 2.09
N GLU A 28 16.74 -21.48 0.80
CA GLU A 28 17.61 -20.88 -0.21
C GLU A 28 16.99 -19.61 -0.79
N ASP A 29 17.82 -18.61 -1.12
CA ASP A 29 17.41 -17.30 -1.64
C ASP A 29 16.39 -16.58 -0.74
N SER A 30 16.54 -16.75 0.59
CA SER A 30 15.64 -16.21 1.60
C SER A 30 15.49 -14.69 1.47
N ARG A 31 14.23 -14.24 1.47
CA ARG A 31 13.85 -12.83 1.51
C ARG A 31 12.44 -12.67 2.07
N MET A 32 12.14 -11.47 2.58
CA MET A 32 10.81 -11.13 3.10
C MET A 32 9.72 -11.23 2.03
N ASP A 33 8.49 -11.30 2.51
CA ASP A 33 7.26 -11.21 1.70
C ASP A 33 7.10 -12.32 0.64
N CYS A 34 7.73 -13.46 0.91
CA CYS A 34 7.67 -14.65 0.10
C CYS A 34 7.17 -15.85 0.91
N VAL A 35 6.84 -16.93 0.24
CA VAL A 35 6.47 -18.19 0.87
C VAL A 35 7.53 -19.25 0.61
N PRO A 36 7.84 -20.12 1.58
CA PRO A 36 8.75 -21.25 1.39
C PRO A 36 8.04 -22.40 0.67
N VAL A 37 8.67 -22.90 -0.38
CA VAL A 37 8.19 -24.00 -1.22
C VAL A 37 9.18 -25.15 -1.14
N CYS A 38 8.71 -26.34 -0.81
CA CYS A 38 9.51 -27.55 -0.84
C CYS A 38 9.50 -28.16 -2.25
N GLU A 39 10.65 -28.25 -2.88
CA GLU A 39 10.83 -28.81 -4.21
C GLU A 39 12.11 -29.64 -4.22
N ASP A 40 12.02 -30.92 -4.63
CA ASP A 40 13.16 -31.86 -4.72
C ASP A 40 14.01 -31.95 -3.42
N GLY A 41 13.37 -31.91 -2.26
CA GLY A 41 14.03 -32.00 -0.95
C GLY A 41 14.81 -30.75 -0.54
N ARG A 42 14.56 -29.62 -1.18
CA ARG A 42 15.13 -28.32 -0.86
C ARG A 42 14.02 -27.31 -0.57
N ILE A 43 14.33 -26.23 0.12
CA ILE A 43 13.39 -25.15 0.38
C ILE A 43 13.81 -23.91 -0.41
N PHE A 44 12.99 -23.54 -1.35
CA PHE A 44 13.10 -22.31 -2.12
C PHE A 44 12.06 -21.30 -1.64
N VAL A 45 12.24 -20.03 -1.98
CA VAL A 45 11.23 -19.00 -1.69
C VAL A 45 10.60 -18.49 -2.97
N ARG A 46 9.27 -18.27 -2.91
CA ARG A 46 8.50 -17.75 -4.06
C ARG A 46 7.64 -16.57 -3.64
N GLU A 47 7.60 -15.56 -4.50
CA GLU A 47 6.64 -14.47 -4.39
C GLU A 47 5.23 -14.96 -4.70
N PHE A 48 4.23 -14.35 -4.07
CA PHE A 48 2.82 -14.74 -4.25
C PHE A 48 2.40 -14.83 -5.73
N ARG A 49 2.86 -13.90 -6.57
CA ARG A 49 2.55 -13.90 -8.01
C ARG A 49 3.09 -15.13 -8.78
N HIS A 50 4.07 -15.81 -8.22
CA HIS A 50 4.72 -16.98 -8.83
C HIS A 50 4.26 -18.31 -8.26
N ILE A 51 3.41 -18.32 -7.24
CA ILE A 51 2.80 -19.53 -6.70
C ILE A 51 1.92 -20.18 -7.78
N ARG A 52 2.05 -21.48 -7.93
CA ARG A 52 1.28 -22.28 -8.87
C ARG A 52 0.48 -23.35 -8.15
N ALA A 53 -0.61 -23.74 -8.75
CA ALA A 53 -1.36 -24.91 -8.28
C ALA A 53 -0.46 -26.16 -8.31
N GLY A 54 -0.35 -26.82 -7.16
CA GLY A 54 0.52 -27.98 -6.98
C GLY A 54 1.85 -27.69 -6.27
N ASP A 55 2.20 -26.42 -6.02
CA ASP A 55 3.37 -26.07 -5.20
C ASP A 55 3.18 -26.57 -3.76
N ALA A 56 4.19 -27.25 -3.22
CA ALA A 56 4.22 -27.72 -1.83
C ALA A 56 4.69 -26.58 -0.91
N ILE A 57 3.75 -25.75 -0.47
CA ILE A 57 4.02 -24.59 0.39
C ILE A 57 4.07 -25.03 1.85
N VAL A 58 5.08 -24.57 2.59
CA VAL A 58 5.19 -24.82 4.03
C VAL A 58 4.13 -24.01 4.76
N CYS A 59 3.39 -24.69 5.65
CA CYS A 59 2.36 -24.10 6.50
C CYS A 59 2.76 -24.18 7.97
N GLY A 60 2.44 -23.14 8.71
CA GLY A 60 2.70 -22.99 10.15
C GLY A 60 3.15 -21.57 10.48
N ARG A 61 2.81 -21.10 11.69
CA ARG A 61 3.16 -19.77 12.15
C ARG A 61 3.89 -19.78 13.51
N THR A 62 4.28 -20.98 13.99
CA THR A 62 5.07 -21.16 15.20
C THR A 62 6.52 -21.27 14.81
N GLU A 63 7.31 -20.25 15.13
CA GLU A 63 8.66 -20.02 14.65
C GLU A 63 9.75 -20.55 15.61
N SER A 64 9.33 -21.19 16.73
CA SER A 64 10.21 -21.69 17.79
C SER A 64 10.91 -23.03 17.47
N GLY A 65 10.56 -23.66 16.36
CA GLY A 65 11.03 -25.02 15.99
C GLY A 65 10.10 -26.14 16.43
N GLU A 66 9.15 -25.90 17.32
CA GLU A 66 8.25 -26.93 17.86
C GLU A 66 7.40 -27.60 16.79
N GLN A 67 6.97 -26.83 15.81
CA GLN A 67 6.15 -27.31 14.67
C GLN A 67 6.95 -27.49 13.38
N GLY A 68 8.29 -27.57 13.48
CA GLY A 68 9.16 -27.80 12.34
C GLY A 68 9.52 -26.54 11.54
N ILE A 69 9.24 -25.35 12.07
CA ILE A 69 9.69 -24.08 11.52
C ILE A 69 10.52 -23.37 12.60
N TYR A 70 11.76 -23.04 12.27
CA TYR A 70 12.65 -22.31 13.18
C TYR A 70 13.22 -21.06 12.51
N VAL A 71 12.90 -19.90 13.05
CA VAL A 71 13.44 -18.60 12.63
C VAL A 71 14.60 -18.23 13.57
N HIS A 72 15.79 -18.10 13.01
CA HIS A 72 16.99 -17.79 13.77
C HIS A 72 17.16 -16.27 13.90
N THR A 73 16.38 -15.64 14.77
CA THR A 73 16.33 -14.17 14.94
C THR A 73 17.65 -13.56 15.38
N THR A 74 18.53 -14.31 16.01
CA THR A 74 19.90 -13.88 16.44
C THR A 74 20.98 -14.27 15.42
N GLY A 75 20.60 -14.80 14.25
CA GLY A 75 21.55 -15.29 13.25
C GLY A 75 22.49 -14.22 12.68
N PHE A 76 22.19 -12.94 12.89
CA PHE A 76 23.00 -11.80 12.46
C PHE A 76 23.58 -11.00 13.63
N ASP A 77 23.36 -11.44 14.86
CA ASP A 77 23.96 -10.76 16.00
C ASP A 77 25.49 -10.86 15.92
N PRO A 78 26.23 -9.78 16.21
CA PRO A 78 27.68 -9.86 16.29
C PRO A 78 28.08 -10.86 17.37
N ALA A 79 29.17 -11.59 17.13
CA ALA A 79 29.72 -12.50 18.12
C ALA A 79 29.88 -11.77 19.46
N PRO A 80 29.71 -12.46 20.62
CA PRO A 80 29.54 -11.83 21.94
C PRO A 80 30.71 -10.99 22.46
N ASP A 81 31.76 -10.77 21.69
CA ASP A 81 32.96 -10.00 22.06
C ASP A 81 32.96 -8.55 21.50
N GLY A 82 31.88 -8.06 20.94
CA GLY A 82 31.79 -6.69 20.45
C GLY A 82 30.80 -5.86 21.28
N GLU A 83 31.28 -4.98 22.15
CA GLU A 83 30.47 -3.93 22.78
C GLU A 83 29.88 -3.04 21.71
N GLY A 84 28.64 -3.29 21.37
CA GLY A 84 27.81 -2.44 20.52
C GLY A 84 26.44 -2.31 21.18
N GLU A 85 26.33 -1.35 22.11
CA GLU A 85 25.02 -0.81 22.47
C GLU A 85 24.34 -0.34 21.19
N LEU A 86 23.40 -1.12 20.69
CA LEU A 86 22.36 -0.57 19.85
C LEU A 86 21.59 0.39 20.74
N ALA A 87 21.97 1.68 20.64
CA ALA A 87 21.26 2.75 21.26
C ALA A 87 19.78 2.57 20.91
N ASP A 88 19.01 2.34 21.94
CA ASP A 88 17.57 2.53 21.94
C ASP A 88 17.33 3.91 21.33
N ALA A 89 16.97 3.95 20.04
CA ALA A 89 16.55 5.16 19.38
C ALA A 89 15.24 5.54 20.02
N GLY A 90 15.38 6.20 21.17
CA GLY A 90 14.27 6.72 21.94
C GLY A 90 13.31 7.43 21.03
N ARG A 91 12.09 6.89 20.96
CA ARG A 91 10.95 7.58 20.40
C ARG A 91 10.75 8.87 21.17
N HIS A 92 11.39 9.92 20.74
CA HIS A 92 10.95 11.27 21.07
C HIS A 92 9.63 11.50 20.33
N ALA A 93 8.54 11.15 21.00
CA ALA A 93 7.24 11.72 20.70
C ALA A 93 7.33 13.21 21.05
N ASP A 94 7.93 14.00 20.18
CA ASP A 94 7.78 15.44 20.21
C ASP A 94 6.36 15.78 19.75
N ASN A 95 5.44 15.66 20.71
CA ASN A 95 4.11 16.24 20.62
C ASN A 95 4.20 17.78 20.67
N PHE A 96 4.82 18.38 19.66
CA PHE A 96 4.67 19.80 19.45
C PHE A 96 3.36 20.04 18.70
N ALA A 97 2.27 20.14 19.46
CA ALA A 97 0.90 20.30 18.96
C ALA A 97 0.62 21.60 18.18
N PHE A 98 1.59 22.51 18.08
CA PHE A 98 1.43 23.79 17.38
C PHE A 98 1.36 23.67 15.84
N ARG A 99 1.70 22.52 15.26
CA ARG A 99 1.66 22.29 13.80
C ARG A 99 0.57 21.34 13.34
N LEU A 100 -0.26 20.85 14.25
CA LEU A 100 -1.42 20.03 13.94
C LEU A 100 -2.64 20.94 13.78
N GLY A 101 -2.92 21.36 12.56
CA GLY A 101 -4.10 22.16 12.23
C GLY A 101 -3.79 23.32 11.30
N ARG A 102 -4.83 24.02 10.88
CA ARG A 102 -4.79 25.24 10.07
C ARG A 102 -4.14 26.40 10.87
N SER A 103 -2.83 26.30 11.12
CA SER A 103 -2.11 27.46 11.62
C SER A 103 -1.96 28.46 10.48
N ARG A 104 -2.50 29.67 10.63
CA ARG A 104 -2.25 30.77 9.69
C ARG A 104 -0.81 31.27 9.72
N GLU A 105 0.03 30.69 10.54
CA GLU A 105 1.47 30.98 10.64
C GLU A 105 2.30 30.22 9.59
N THR A 106 1.70 29.36 8.76
CA THR A 106 2.41 28.72 7.65
C THR A 106 2.34 29.58 6.40
N ALA A 107 3.46 29.64 5.68
CA ALA A 107 3.56 30.40 4.41
C ALA A 107 2.53 29.93 3.35
N PHE A 108 1.97 28.73 3.51
CA PHE A 108 1.08 28.08 2.53
C PHE A 108 -0.40 28.16 2.89
N SER A 109 -0.79 28.89 3.93
CA SER A 109 -2.21 28.93 4.37
C SER A 109 -3.14 29.53 3.31
N ARG A 110 -2.64 30.49 2.53
CA ARG A 110 -3.39 31.10 1.44
C ARG A 110 -3.59 30.13 0.27
N GLU A 111 -2.56 29.40 -0.10
CA GLU A 111 -2.61 28.40 -1.16
C GLU A 111 -3.59 27.28 -0.83
N TYR A 112 -3.70 26.89 0.44
CA TYR A 112 -4.71 25.92 0.88
C TYR A 112 -6.14 26.48 0.74
N ASP A 113 -6.36 27.74 1.09
CA ASP A 113 -7.67 28.36 0.95
C ASP A 113 -8.06 28.47 -0.54
N GLU A 114 -7.15 28.84 -1.43
CA GLU A 114 -7.35 28.86 -2.88
C GLU A 114 -7.65 27.44 -3.42
N LEU A 115 -6.93 26.42 -2.96
CA LEU A 115 -7.20 25.03 -3.33
C LEU A 115 -8.60 24.58 -2.88
N TYR A 116 -9.04 24.94 -1.67
CA TYR A 116 -10.38 24.59 -1.20
C TYR A 116 -11.49 25.24 -2.02
N GLU A 117 -11.34 26.49 -2.38
CA GLU A 117 -12.33 27.17 -3.24
C GLU A 117 -12.32 26.55 -4.65
N LEU A 118 -11.15 26.23 -5.19
CA LEU A 118 -11.04 25.53 -6.46
C LEU A 118 -11.74 24.17 -6.40
N LEU A 119 -11.48 23.34 -5.39
CA LEU A 119 -12.09 22.02 -5.26
C LEU A 119 -13.61 22.09 -5.14
N LYS A 120 -14.16 23.11 -4.46
CA LYS A 120 -15.62 23.32 -4.41
C LYS A 120 -16.20 23.60 -5.79
N HIS A 121 -15.52 24.40 -6.59
CA HIS A 121 -15.93 24.67 -7.97
C HIS A 121 -15.81 23.41 -8.84
N GLU A 122 -14.66 22.69 -8.73
CA GLU A 122 -14.36 21.51 -9.52
C GLU A 122 -15.33 20.35 -9.26
N ARG A 123 -15.84 20.22 -8.06
CA ARG A 123 -16.82 19.19 -7.72
C ARG A 123 -18.06 19.20 -8.65
N GLU A 124 -18.45 20.38 -9.12
CA GLU A 124 -19.65 20.57 -9.95
C GLU A 124 -19.31 20.76 -11.43
N HIS A 125 -18.09 21.23 -11.75
CA HIS A 125 -17.75 21.69 -13.09
C HIS A 125 -16.48 21.05 -13.65
N GLY A 126 -15.78 20.24 -12.87
CA GLY A 126 -14.48 19.72 -13.21
C GLY A 126 -14.39 18.20 -13.28
N TYR A 127 -13.16 17.74 -13.38
CA TYR A 127 -12.76 16.36 -13.23
C TYR A 127 -11.46 16.34 -12.42
N VAL A 128 -11.54 15.93 -11.16
CA VAL A 128 -10.44 16.00 -10.20
C VAL A 128 -9.76 14.64 -10.08
N VAL A 129 -8.50 14.59 -10.44
CA VAL A 129 -7.65 13.40 -10.29
C VAL A 129 -6.76 13.55 -9.07
N TRP A 130 -6.77 12.55 -8.19
CA TRP A 130 -5.90 12.49 -7.02
C TRP A 130 -4.80 11.44 -7.21
N VAL A 131 -3.55 11.84 -6.97
CA VAL A 131 -2.38 10.96 -7.04
C VAL A 131 -1.85 10.78 -5.63
N MET A 132 -1.93 9.55 -5.11
CA MET A 132 -1.77 9.30 -3.68
C MET A 132 -0.61 8.36 -3.40
N GLY A 133 0.27 8.77 -2.49
CA GLY A 133 1.33 7.91 -1.95
C GLY A 133 0.86 7.02 -0.80
N PRO A 134 1.60 5.95 -0.48
CA PRO A 134 1.22 4.99 0.55
C PRO A 134 1.20 5.57 1.97
N ALA A 135 1.91 6.68 2.22
CA ALA A 135 1.92 7.35 3.52
C ALA A 135 0.51 7.72 4.01
N PHE A 136 -0.42 7.98 3.10
CA PHE A 136 -1.83 8.26 3.43
C PHE A 136 -2.55 7.08 4.08
N SER A 137 -2.14 5.86 3.79
CA SER A 137 -2.76 4.65 4.34
C SER A 137 -2.24 4.25 5.72
N PHE A 138 -1.10 4.79 6.17
CA PHE A 138 -0.51 4.47 7.46
C PHE A 138 -1.12 5.21 8.65
N ASN A 139 -1.89 6.26 8.40
CA ASN A 139 -2.47 7.09 9.45
C ASN A 139 -3.99 7.06 9.37
N GLY A 140 -4.63 6.63 10.46
CA GLY A 140 -6.09 6.49 10.54
C GLY A 140 -6.85 7.79 10.27
N PHE A 141 -6.29 8.94 10.71
CA PHE A 141 -6.90 10.25 10.46
C PHE A 141 -6.87 10.61 8.97
N SER A 142 -5.72 10.45 8.29
CA SER A 142 -5.59 10.74 6.86
C SER A 142 -6.48 9.84 6.02
N ARG A 143 -6.56 8.54 6.34
CA ARG A 143 -7.46 7.58 5.70
C ARG A 143 -8.92 8.01 5.81
N THR A 144 -9.36 8.33 7.03
CA THR A 144 -10.74 8.77 7.30
C THR A 144 -11.06 10.08 6.61
N ALA A 145 -10.13 11.04 6.61
CA ALA A 145 -10.31 12.33 5.96
C ALA A 145 -10.48 12.16 4.43
N PHE A 146 -9.61 11.37 3.80
CA PHE A 146 -9.68 11.17 2.36
C PHE A 146 -10.91 10.35 1.95
N SER A 147 -11.31 9.35 2.73
CA SER A 147 -12.58 8.63 2.50
C SER A 147 -13.79 9.58 2.49
N LYS A 148 -13.82 10.55 3.40
CA LYS A 148 -14.88 11.58 3.42
C LYS A 148 -14.82 12.51 2.20
N ILE A 149 -13.64 12.85 1.70
CA ILE A 149 -13.46 13.63 0.47
C ILE A 149 -14.03 12.87 -0.74
N ILE A 150 -13.77 11.54 -0.82
CA ILE A 150 -14.35 10.66 -1.84
C ILE A 150 -15.88 10.63 -1.71
N GLU A 151 -16.39 10.37 -0.50
CA GLU A 151 -17.84 10.29 -0.24
C GLU A 151 -18.57 11.60 -0.57
N ALA A 152 -17.92 12.74 -0.35
CA ALA A 152 -18.45 14.06 -0.65
C ALA A 152 -18.37 14.44 -2.14
N GLY A 153 -17.80 13.60 -3.00
CA GLY A 153 -17.77 13.79 -4.45
C GLY A 153 -16.70 14.77 -4.96
N TYR A 154 -15.57 14.85 -4.26
CA TYR A 154 -14.41 15.66 -4.68
C TYR A 154 -13.34 14.86 -5.41
N VAL A 155 -13.64 13.62 -5.80
CA VAL A 155 -12.69 12.70 -6.42
C VAL A 155 -13.35 12.04 -7.62
N ASP A 156 -12.79 12.24 -8.80
CA ASP A 156 -13.26 11.61 -10.04
C ASP A 156 -12.37 10.44 -10.48
N ALA A 157 -11.11 10.44 -10.09
CA ALA A 157 -10.21 9.29 -10.25
C ALA A 157 -9.07 9.33 -9.23
N VAL A 158 -8.54 8.15 -8.88
CA VAL A 158 -7.37 8.02 -8.00
C VAL A 158 -6.27 7.25 -8.72
N PHE A 159 -5.04 7.77 -8.66
CA PHE A 159 -3.84 7.07 -9.09
C PHE A 159 -2.97 6.75 -7.88
N ALA A 160 -2.56 5.51 -7.78
CA ALA A 160 -1.71 5.05 -6.68
C ALA A 160 -0.88 3.84 -7.10
N GLY A 161 -0.04 3.36 -6.20
CA GLY A 161 0.63 2.08 -6.32
C GLY A 161 -0.05 0.98 -5.51
N ASN A 162 0.42 -0.25 -5.66
CA ASN A 162 -0.03 -1.41 -4.88
C ASN A 162 0.00 -1.13 -3.37
N ALA A 163 1.04 -0.46 -2.87
CA ALA A 163 1.24 -0.23 -1.44
C ALA A 163 0.11 0.60 -0.80
N LEU A 164 -0.41 1.65 -1.47
CA LEU A 164 -1.55 2.41 -0.93
C LEU A 164 -2.75 1.49 -0.70
N ALA A 165 -3.13 0.74 -1.74
CA ALA A 165 -4.32 -0.10 -1.69
C ALA A 165 -4.16 -1.25 -0.68
N THR A 166 -3.00 -1.92 -0.67
CA THR A 166 -2.73 -3.02 0.26
C THR A 166 -2.81 -2.56 1.71
N HIS A 167 -2.12 -1.47 2.07
CA HIS A 167 -2.11 -1.00 3.46
C HIS A 167 -3.43 -0.35 3.88
N ASP A 168 -4.18 0.25 2.96
CA ASP A 168 -5.51 0.73 3.27
C ASP A 168 -6.47 -0.43 3.57
N LEU A 169 -6.43 -1.51 2.78
CA LEU A 169 -7.22 -2.71 3.02
C LEU A 169 -6.78 -3.44 4.29
N GLU A 170 -5.47 -3.56 4.55
CA GLU A 170 -4.92 -4.07 5.80
C GLU A 170 -5.46 -3.28 6.99
N GLY A 171 -5.39 -1.94 6.90
CA GLY A 171 -5.90 -1.06 7.94
C GLY A 171 -7.40 -1.18 8.18
N SER A 172 -8.18 -1.45 7.15
CA SER A 172 -9.62 -1.63 7.26
C SER A 172 -10.01 -3.00 7.81
N TYR A 173 -9.22 -4.03 7.54
CA TYR A 173 -9.52 -5.42 7.88
C TYR A 173 -8.86 -5.86 9.19
N PHE A 174 -7.58 -5.56 9.39
CA PHE A 174 -6.80 -5.96 10.56
C PHE A 174 -6.52 -4.82 11.54
N HIS A 175 -6.89 -3.58 11.22
CA HIS A 175 -6.55 -2.38 11.99
C HIS A 175 -5.03 -2.17 12.14
N THR A 176 -4.24 -2.63 11.18
CA THR A 176 -2.79 -2.47 11.15
C THR A 176 -2.32 -1.88 9.82
N ALA A 177 -1.13 -1.29 9.84
CA ALA A 177 -0.40 -0.90 8.64
C ALA A 177 1.05 -1.36 8.81
N LEU A 178 1.54 -2.22 7.91
CA LEU A 178 2.83 -2.91 8.05
C LEU A 178 2.96 -3.64 9.40
N GLY A 179 1.87 -4.22 9.90
CA GLY A 179 1.84 -4.94 11.16
C GLY A 179 1.81 -4.10 12.42
N GLN A 180 1.81 -2.77 12.29
CA GLN A 180 1.62 -1.83 13.40
C GLN A 180 0.17 -1.40 13.50
N ASP A 181 -0.33 -1.26 14.71
CA ASP A 181 -1.66 -0.69 14.95
C ASP A 181 -1.75 0.73 14.39
N ILE A 182 -2.80 1.02 13.63
CA ILE A 182 -2.96 2.31 12.93
C ILE A 182 -3.23 3.50 13.85
N GLU A 183 -3.64 3.26 15.08
CA GLU A 183 -3.95 4.30 16.08
C GLU A 183 -2.78 4.47 17.06
N THR A 184 -2.30 3.36 17.64
CA THR A 184 -1.25 3.40 18.68
C THR A 184 0.16 3.33 18.10
N GLN A 185 0.30 2.86 16.86
CA GLN A 185 1.58 2.60 16.18
C GLN A 185 2.46 1.56 16.90
N GLU A 186 1.88 0.77 17.78
CA GLU A 186 2.56 -0.34 18.44
C GLU A 186 2.59 -1.58 17.54
N ASN A 187 3.67 -2.33 17.61
CA ASN A 187 3.80 -3.57 16.87
C ASN A 187 2.78 -4.60 17.39
N ARG A 188 2.01 -5.20 16.50
CA ARG A 188 1.12 -6.33 16.84
C ARG A 188 1.89 -7.65 16.74
N PRO A 189 1.64 -8.61 17.66
CA PRO A 189 2.19 -9.95 17.53
C PRO A 189 1.82 -10.55 16.16
N LEU A 190 2.80 -11.11 15.44
CA LEU A 190 2.65 -11.62 14.07
C LEU A 190 2.08 -10.59 13.06
N GLY A 191 2.18 -9.31 13.38
CA GLY A 191 1.62 -8.23 12.54
C GLY A 191 2.19 -8.20 11.13
N HIS A 192 3.42 -8.69 10.93
CA HIS A 192 4.03 -8.80 9.59
C HIS A 192 3.28 -9.71 8.63
N TYR A 193 2.38 -10.60 9.13
CA TYR A 193 1.50 -11.37 8.27
C TYR A 193 0.32 -10.55 7.73
N ASN A 194 -0.12 -9.51 8.41
CA ASN A 194 -1.40 -8.86 8.12
C ASN A 194 -1.49 -8.30 6.69
N HIS A 195 -0.44 -7.64 6.19
CA HIS A 195 -0.48 -7.15 4.81
C HIS A 195 -0.41 -8.29 3.78
N LEU A 196 0.36 -9.35 4.06
CA LEU A 196 0.44 -10.53 3.19
C LEU A 196 -0.88 -11.31 3.19
N ASP A 197 -1.50 -11.48 4.35
CA ASP A 197 -2.83 -12.08 4.49
C ASP A 197 -3.88 -11.26 3.71
N THR A 198 -3.79 -9.93 3.78
CA THR A 198 -4.66 -9.05 2.98
C THR A 198 -4.47 -9.28 1.49
N ILE A 199 -3.23 -9.28 0.99
CA ILE A 199 -2.93 -9.56 -0.42
C ILE A 199 -3.46 -10.94 -0.81
N ASN A 200 -3.18 -11.97 -0.02
CA ASN A 200 -3.58 -13.33 -0.30
C ASN A 200 -5.11 -13.48 -0.36
N ARG A 201 -5.84 -12.84 0.55
CA ARG A 201 -7.32 -12.85 0.55
C ARG A 201 -7.88 -12.10 -0.66
N VAL A 202 -7.38 -10.92 -0.99
CA VAL A 202 -7.82 -10.21 -2.21
C VAL A 202 -7.56 -11.05 -3.46
N ARG A 203 -6.42 -11.74 -3.52
CA ARG A 203 -6.11 -12.65 -4.63
C ARG A 203 -7.04 -13.85 -4.68
N LEU A 204 -7.42 -14.41 -3.53
CA LEU A 204 -8.40 -15.49 -3.44
C LEU A 204 -9.77 -15.08 -4.01
N TYR A 205 -10.24 -13.89 -3.67
CA TYR A 205 -11.49 -13.34 -4.20
C TYR A 205 -11.38 -12.80 -5.64
N GLY A 206 -10.15 -12.56 -6.12
CA GLY A 206 -9.85 -12.15 -7.48
C GLY A 206 -10.05 -10.65 -7.76
N SER A 207 -10.61 -9.87 -6.84
CA SER A 207 -10.72 -8.41 -6.94
C SER A 207 -10.90 -7.75 -5.58
N ILE A 208 -10.53 -6.46 -5.49
CA ILE A 208 -10.70 -5.64 -4.29
C ILE A 208 -12.18 -5.52 -3.92
N GLY A 209 -13.05 -5.24 -4.91
CA GLY A 209 -14.49 -5.07 -4.66
C GLY A 209 -15.11 -6.33 -4.06
N ARG A 210 -14.80 -7.51 -4.60
CA ARG A 210 -15.30 -8.78 -4.04
C ARG A 210 -14.75 -9.06 -2.64
N PHE A 211 -13.49 -8.78 -2.39
CA PHE A 211 -12.92 -8.90 -1.04
C PHE A 211 -13.66 -8.00 -0.03
N ILE A 212 -13.91 -6.75 -0.39
CA ILE A 212 -14.64 -5.79 0.46
C ILE A 212 -16.05 -6.29 0.76
N GLU A 213 -16.76 -6.81 -0.24
CA GLU A 213 -18.13 -7.30 -0.12
C GLU A 213 -18.20 -8.59 0.73
N GLU A 214 -17.41 -9.59 0.40
CA GLU A 214 -17.45 -10.92 1.04
C GLU A 214 -16.92 -10.91 2.48
N GLU A 215 -15.87 -10.12 2.74
CA GLU A 215 -15.30 -9.98 4.11
C GLU A 215 -15.96 -8.85 4.90
N GLN A 216 -16.97 -8.18 4.35
CA GLN A 216 -17.69 -7.07 4.99
C GLN A 216 -16.75 -5.96 5.49
N VAL A 217 -15.71 -5.68 4.72
CA VAL A 217 -14.73 -4.64 5.05
C VAL A 217 -15.43 -3.28 5.09
N SER A 218 -15.27 -2.56 6.16
CA SER A 218 -15.89 -1.25 6.36
C SER A 218 -14.85 -0.15 6.58
N GLY A 219 -15.05 0.99 5.91
CA GLY A 219 -14.13 2.13 6.01
C GLY A 219 -12.88 1.99 5.16
N GLY A 220 -12.09 3.05 5.12
CA GLY A 220 -10.89 3.15 4.30
C GLY A 220 -11.11 3.72 2.91
N ILE A 221 -9.99 4.01 2.26
CA ILE A 221 -9.95 4.66 0.95
C ILE A 221 -10.53 3.74 -0.12
N MET A 222 -10.06 2.50 -0.18
CA MET A 222 -10.49 1.54 -1.20
C MET A 222 -11.98 1.20 -1.06
N HIS A 223 -12.48 1.06 0.17
CA HIS A 223 -13.91 0.88 0.42
C HIS A 223 -14.73 2.07 -0.10
N ALA A 224 -14.28 3.31 0.17
CA ALA A 224 -14.98 4.50 -0.29
C ALA A 224 -14.99 4.61 -1.83
N LEU A 225 -13.88 4.27 -2.50
CA LEU A 225 -13.77 4.25 -3.95
C LEU A 225 -14.72 3.22 -4.58
N GLU A 226 -14.72 1.98 -4.09
CA GLU A 226 -15.60 0.92 -4.58
C GLU A 226 -17.09 1.28 -4.36
N LYS A 227 -17.43 1.72 -3.15
CA LYS A 227 -18.81 2.11 -2.81
C LYS A 227 -19.36 3.26 -3.65
N LYS A 228 -18.51 4.22 -4.01
CA LYS A 228 -18.87 5.36 -4.84
C LYS A 228 -18.74 5.10 -6.35
N GLY A 229 -18.12 3.98 -6.74
CA GLY A 229 -17.79 3.69 -8.13
C GLY A 229 -16.79 4.66 -8.73
N VAL A 230 -15.90 5.23 -7.91
CA VAL A 230 -14.83 6.10 -8.37
C VAL A 230 -13.71 5.24 -8.97
N PRO A 231 -13.33 5.46 -10.23
CA PRO A 231 -12.26 4.69 -10.86
C PRO A 231 -10.90 4.97 -10.21
N TYR A 232 -10.07 3.94 -10.18
CA TYR A 232 -8.71 4.06 -9.71
C TYR A 232 -7.75 3.28 -10.62
N VAL A 233 -6.51 3.76 -10.71
CA VAL A 233 -5.42 3.09 -11.42
C VAL A 233 -4.32 2.78 -10.41
N LEU A 234 -4.07 1.48 -10.20
CA LEU A 234 -2.97 1.00 -9.38
C LEU A 234 -1.82 0.59 -10.30
N ALA A 235 -0.76 1.37 -10.30
CA ALA A 235 0.44 1.08 -11.09
C ALA A 235 1.40 0.21 -10.29
N GLY A 236 1.92 -0.84 -10.90
CA GLY A 236 2.93 -1.70 -10.33
C GLY A 236 4.29 -1.02 -10.21
N SER A 237 5.11 -1.55 -9.34
CA SER A 237 6.46 -1.07 -9.06
C SER A 237 7.43 -2.25 -8.97
N ILE A 238 8.71 -2.00 -9.21
CA ILE A 238 9.77 -3.01 -9.03
C ILE A 238 9.93 -3.45 -7.56
N ARG A 239 9.24 -2.80 -6.62
CA ARG A 239 9.21 -3.15 -5.19
C ARG A 239 8.06 -4.10 -4.82
N ASP A 240 7.14 -4.37 -5.74
CA ASP A 240 5.94 -5.16 -5.43
C ASP A 240 6.25 -6.65 -5.52
N ASP A 241 6.33 -7.34 -4.38
CA ASP A 241 6.58 -8.77 -4.30
C ASP A 241 5.31 -9.62 -4.47
N GLY A 242 4.16 -9.09 -4.06
CA GLY A 242 2.87 -9.74 -4.18
C GLY A 242 1.76 -8.74 -4.52
N PRO A 243 1.71 -8.20 -5.77
CA PRO A 243 0.72 -7.18 -6.10
C PRO A 243 -0.71 -7.72 -6.08
N LEU A 244 -1.65 -6.84 -5.75
CA LEU A 244 -3.08 -7.11 -5.87
C LEU A 244 -3.46 -7.44 -7.33
N PRO A 245 -4.55 -8.20 -7.57
CA PRO A 245 -4.92 -8.67 -8.92
C PRO A 245 -5.16 -7.56 -9.94
N CYS A 246 -5.60 -6.37 -9.49
CA CYS A 246 -5.92 -5.23 -10.34
C CYS A 246 -4.72 -4.30 -10.60
N VAL A 247 -3.54 -4.61 -10.08
CA VAL A 247 -2.34 -3.80 -10.29
C VAL A 247 -1.80 -4.01 -11.70
N LEU A 248 -1.59 -2.92 -12.43
CA LEU A 248 -1.03 -2.92 -13.77
C LEU A 248 0.50 -3.05 -13.70
N GLY A 249 1.02 -4.23 -13.99
CA GLY A 249 2.46 -4.54 -13.91
C GLY A 249 3.27 -3.99 -15.08
N ASN A 250 2.64 -3.67 -16.20
CA ASN A 250 3.29 -3.03 -17.34
C ASN A 250 3.21 -1.51 -17.21
N ALA A 251 4.37 -0.84 -17.22
CA ALA A 251 4.44 0.61 -17.05
C ALA A 251 3.70 1.38 -18.17
N TYR A 252 3.69 0.89 -19.39
CA TYR A 252 3.00 1.55 -20.49
C TYR A 252 1.49 1.36 -20.43
N ASP A 253 1.03 0.18 -20.05
CA ASP A 253 -0.40 -0.07 -19.82
C ASP A 253 -0.92 0.81 -18.66
N ALA A 254 -0.13 0.94 -17.60
CA ALA A 254 -0.45 1.85 -16.49
C ALA A 254 -0.53 3.31 -16.94
N GLN A 255 0.43 3.77 -17.76
CA GLN A 255 0.41 5.11 -18.34
C GLN A 255 -0.82 5.34 -19.22
N ASP A 256 -1.21 4.39 -20.04
CA ASP A 256 -2.37 4.52 -20.94
C ASP A 256 -3.66 4.57 -20.13
N ALA A 257 -3.78 3.75 -19.08
CA ALA A 257 -4.90 3.80 -18.15
C ALA A 257 -4.99 5.18 -17.45
N MET A 258 -3.86 5.69 -16.92
CA MET A 258 -3.80 7.02 -16.30
C MET A 258 -4.16 8.13 -17.29
N ARG A 259 -3.63 8.09 -18.52
CA ARG A 259 -3.92 9.08 -19.58
C ARG A 259 -5.39 9.13 -19.94
N SER A 260 -6.13 8.03 -19.86
CA SER A 260 -7.56 8.00 -20.13
C SER A 260 -8.35 8.93 -19.21
N HIS A 261 -7.88 9.09 -17.96
CA HIS A 261 -8.45 10.02 -16.98
C HIS A 261 -7.85 11.43 -17.10
N LEU A 262 -6.52 11.54 -17.30
CA LEU A 262 -5.86 12.85 -17.41
C LEU A 262 -6.36 13.68 -18.60
N ARG A 263 -6.78 13.03 -19.68
CA ARG A 263 -7.44 13.73 -20.80
C ARG A 263 -8.75 14.42 -20.40
N LYS A 264 -9.38 14.01 -19.30
CA LYS A 264 -10.59 14.63 -18.76
C LYS A 264 -10.26 15.62 -17.64
N ALA A 265 -9.08 15.51 -17.03
CA ALA A 265 -8.72 16.25 -15.84
C ALA A 265 -8.77 17.76 -16.04
N THR A 266 -9.33 18.46 -15.08
CA THR A 266 -9.29 19.90 -14.93
C THR A 266 -8.42 20.31 -13.76
N THR A 267 -8.27 19.41 -12.79
CA THR A 267 -7.40 19.60 -11.63
C THR A 267 -6.77 18.26 -11.25
N VAL A 268 -5.48 18.29 -10.96
CA VAL A 268 -4.71 17.16 -10.43
C VAL A 268 -4.13 17.54 -9.09
N VAL A 269 -4.34 16.70 -8.08
CA VAL A 269 -3.79 16.88 -6.74
C VAL A 269 -2.91 15.68 -6.39
N CYS A 270 -1.61 15.92 -6.21
CA CYS A 270 -0.63 14.91 -5.89
C CYS A 270 -0.24 15.02 -4.41
N MET A 271 -0.24 13.90 -3.68
CA MET A 271 0.02 13.88 -2.25
C MET A 271 0.95 12.72 -1.86
N ALA A 272 2.04 13.06 -1.16
CA ALA A 272 2.98 12.10 -0.56
C ALA A 272 3.54 11.05 -1.54
N THR A 273 3.79 11.42 -2.79
CA THR A 273 4.44 10.54 -3.79
C THR A 273 5.21 11.34 -4.82
N MET A 274 6.50 11.13 -4.91
CA MET A 274 7.35 11.84 -5.87
C MET A 274 7.27 11.22 -7.28
N LEU A 275 7.47 9.91 -7.37
CA LEU A 275 7.56 9.25 -8.68
C LEU A 275 6.24 9.31 -9.47
N HIS A 276 5.13 9.00 -8.83
CA HIS A 276 3.81 9.09 -9.48
C HIS A 276 3.44 10.53 -9.81
N THR A 277 3.82 11.51 -8.98
CA THR A 277 3.64 12.93 -9.24
C THR A 277 4.36 13.37 -10.52
N ILE A 278 5.65 13.01 -10.66
CA ILE A 278 6.45 13.36 -11.84
C ILE A 278 5.86 12.69 -13.09
N ALA A 279 5.55 11.39 -13.01
CA ALA A 279 4.96 10.66 -14.13
C ALA A 279 3.61 11.26 -14.54
N THR A 280 2.75 11.58 -13.59
CA THR A 280 1.45 12.21 -13.85
C THR A 280 1.61 13.60 -14.45
N GLY A 281 2.54 14.42 -13.91
CA GLY A 281 2.83 15.75 -14.43
C GLY A 281 3.25 15.73 -15.90
N ASN A 282 4.11 14.76 -16.29
CA ASN A 282 4.52 14.59 -17.68
C ASN A 282 3.37 14.15 -18.61
N MET A 283 2.34 13.51 -18.07
CA MET A 283 1.19 13.04 -18.85
C MET A 283 0.01 14.02 -18.84
N THR A 284 -0.01 14.98 -17.91
CA THR A 284 -1.11 15.94 -17.74
C THR A 284 -1.06 17.01 -18.81
N PRO A 285 -2.14 17.23 -19.60
CA PRO A 285 -2.22 18.35 -20.52
C PRO A 285 -2.14 19.68 -19.76
N SER A 286 -1.43 20.66 -20.33
CA SER A 286 -1.33 22.01 -19.73
C SER A 286 -2.66 22.77 -19.75
N TYR A 287 -3.54 22.44 -20.71
CA TYR A 287 -4.84 23.07 -20.87
C TYR A 287 -5.86 22.11 -21.50
N ARG A 288 -7.09 22.45 -21.40
CA ARG A 288 -8.20 21.82 -22.12
C ARG A 288 -8.93 22.83 -22.97
N VAL A 289 -9.45 22.37 -24.11
CA VAL A 289 -10.42 23.12 -24.91
C VAL A 289 -11.81 22.59 -24.57
N LEU A 290 -12.66 23.46 -24.02
CA LEU A 290 -14.02 23.12 -23.64
C LEU A 290 -14.93 23.09 -24.90
N ALA A 291 -16.16 22.57 -24.74
CA ALA A 291 -17.08 22.42 -25.85
C ALA A 291 -17.48 23.76 -26.51
N ASP A 292 -17.43 24.85 -25.78
CA ASP A 292 -17.65 26.21 -26.24
C ASP A 292 -16.44 26.88 -26.93
N GLY A 293 -15.31 26.15 -27.01
CA GLY A 293 -14.05 26.64 -27.56
C GLY A 293 -13.17 27.39 -26.53
N THR A 294 -13.62 27.54 -25.30
CA THR A 294 -12.82 28.18 -24.23
C THR A 294 -11.60 27.33 -23.90
N VAL A 295 -10.42 27.96 -23.84
CA VAL A 295 -9.18 27.33 -23.35
C VAL A 295 -9.10 27.49 -21.84
N ARG A 296 -9.07 26.36 -21.14
CA ARG A 296 -8.98 26.30 -19.69
C ARG A 296 -7.67 25.66 -19.27
N GLN A 297 -6.95 26.28 -18.36
CA GLN A 297 -5.75 25.69 -17.73
C GLN A 297 -6.14 24.46 -16.92
N VAL A 298 -5.30 23.42 -16.93
CA VAL A 298 -5.36 22.30 -16.00
C VAL A 298 -4.50 22.64 -14.79
N TYR A 299 -5.12 22.67 -13.62
CA TYR A 299 -4.43 22.94 -12.36
C TYR A 299 -3.68 21.69 -11.87
N PHE A 300 -2.46 21.89 -11.38
CA PHE A 300 -1.63 20.81 -10.87
C PHE A 300 -1.04 21.20 -9.53
N TYR A 301 -1.48 20.56 -8.47
CA TYR A 301 -1.02 20.80 -7.10
C TYR A 301 -0.18 19.64 -6.60
N CYS A 302 0.94 19.97 -5.98
CA CYS A 302 1.81 19.01 -5.32
C CYS A 302 1.83 19.36 -3.82
N VAL A 303 1.30 18.46 -3.01
CA VAL A 303 1.28 18.57 -1.55
C VAL A 303 2.21 17.50 -1.00
N ASP A 304 3.42 17.91 -0.64
CA ASP A 304 4.46 17.06 -0.07
C ASP A 304 5.23 17.84 0.99
N ILE A 305 6.06 17.14 1.78
CA ILE A 305 6.82 17.73 2.88
C ILE A 305 8.20 18.16 2.36
#